data_e25872689e712c7c121a6977b5a31aec
#
_entry.id   e25872689e712c7c121a6977b5a31aec
#
_cell.length_a   1.000
_cell.length_b   1.000
_cell.length_c   1.000
_cell.angle_alpha   90.00
_cell.angle_beta   90.00
_cell.angle_gamma   90.00
#
_symmetry.space_group_name_H-M   'P 1'
#
loop_
_entity.id
_entity.type
_entity.pdbx_description
1 polymer ?
#
loop_
_entity_poly.entity_id
_entity_poly.type
_entity_poly.pdbx_seq_one_letter_code
_entity_poly.pdbx_strand_id
1 'polypeptide(L)'
;MKKTFLTLSAATVLAAGFPMLVSAQNSAVTNAILNQRTGLLDKARADIDKAIVNEKTSGKAKTWYTRGEIYQGMIGNPIYGKQLQPGEGLQKAYESYAKTIELDTKTGEFGKQADAKLEGLYGVAFNDAVNSYNAKEYDKAIASYKMASQIKPQDTTAVLYSAYASEAKQDFAGAKASYSQLLGMNYKSASLYTRLLQIAKQQGDKEEAANVLQQALAAYPNNKAFMLEDLNVALASGRGDDALGKINKAIAADPANSNLYAVRGSMYDQQKKTDLALADYRKAVELDPNNFDAQFNLGVYNYNRAADSYTKASKMDLKTYQASGKKFEADGKKYFEASVPYFEKALQLQPEDRNTLVSLQKVYFRLGRTADSERLNAKLKTLSK
;
A
#
# COMPACT_ATOMS: atom_id res chain seq x y z
N MET A 1 31.24 -10.42 -107.68
CA MET A 1 31.18 -9.24 -106.88
C MET A 1 29.79 -9.13 -106.27
N LYS A 2 29.60 -9.59 -105.02
CA LYS A 2 28.40 -9.30 -104.23
C LYS A 2 28.80 -9.13 -102.78
N LYS A 3 28.67 -7.94 -102.27
CA LYS A 3 28.90 -7.58 -100.87
C LYS A 3 27.63 -7.93 -100.03
N THR A 4 27.75 -8.80 -99.11
CA THR A 4 26.75 -9.10 -98.13
C THR A 4 27.01 -8.28 -96.87
N PHE A 5 26.10 -7.41 -96.51
CA PHE A 5 26.07 -6.64 -95.24
C PHE A 5 25.58 -7.53 -94.12
N LEU A 6 26.34 -7.64 -93.02
CA LEU A 6 25.93 -8.27 -91.83
C LEU A 6 25.30 -7.19 -90.93
N THR A 7 24.00 -7.25 -90.67
CA THR A 7 23.30 -6.43 -89.67
C THR A 7 23.45 -7.11 -88.35
N LEU A 8 24.13 -6.42 -87.40
CA LEU A 8 24.25 -6.87 -86.05
C LEU A 8 23.02 -6.28 -85.27
N SER A 9 22.08 -7.14 -84.92
CA SER A 9 20.94 -6.76 -84.06
C SER A 9 21.39 -6.68 -82.62
N ALA A 10 21.33 -5.49 -82.06
CA ALA A 10 21.40 -5.25 -80.61
C ALA A 10 20.10 -5.71 -79.98
N ALA A 11 20.15 -6.83 -79.29
CA ALA A 11 19.07 -7.33 -78.50
C ALA A 11 19.59 -7.69 -77.10
N THR A 12 18.96 -7.03 -76.07
CA THR A 12 18.80 -7.58 -74.76
C THR A 12 19.95 -7.63 -73.78
N VAL A 13 20.06 -6.54 -72.98
CA VAL A 13 20.49 -6.67 -71.61
C VAL A 13 19.45 -5.90 -70.72
N LEU A 14 18.35 -6.54 -70.44
CA LEU A 14 17.31 -5.99 -69.52
C LEU A 14 16.59 -7.10 -68.74
N ALA A 15 17.35 -8.14 -68.30
CA ALA A 15 16.74 -9.25 -67.54
C ALA A 15 17.63 -9.83 -66.45
N ALA A 16 18.65 -9.11 -65.95
CA ALA A 16 19.50 -9.64 -64.90
C ALA A 16 19.45 -8.93 -63.58
N GLY A 17 18.58 -7.88 -63.45
CA GLY A 17 18.51 -7.11 -62.21
C GLY A 17 17.56 -7.66 -61.13
N PHE A 18 16.54 -8.40 -61.52
CA PHE A 18 15.48 -8.85 -60.56
C PHE A 18 15.87 -10.06 -59.70
N PRO A 19 16.62 -11.06 -60.13
CA PRO A 19 16.99 -12.17 -59.25
C PRO A 19 18.08 -11.80 -58.23
N MET A 20 18.92 -10.80 -58.47
CA MET A 20 19.93 -10.38 -57.50
C MET A 20 19.33 -9.69 -56.26
N LEU A 21 18.25 -8.92 -56.40
CA LEU A 21 17.56 -8.32 -55.25
C LEU A 21 16.87 -9.36 -54.39
N VAL A 22 16.31 -10.41 -54.99
CA VAL A 22 15.64 -11.49 -54.24
C VAL A 22 16.63 -12.38 -53.49
N SER A 23 17.79 -12.66 -54.07
CA SER A 23 18.85 -13.43 -53.41
C SER A 23 19.59 -12.61 -52.34
N ALA A 24 19.79 -11.30 -52.57
CA ALA A 24 20.40 -10.40 -51.61
C ALA A 24 19.56 -10.23 -50.33
N GLN A 25 18.24 -10.33 -50.42
CA GLN A 25 17.31 -10.10 -49.30
C GLN A 25 17.05 -11.36 -48.45
N ASN A 26 17.04 -12.56 -49.05
CA ASN A 26 17.19 -13.82 -48.31
C ASN A 26 18.58 -13.94 -47.70
N SER A 27 19.57 -13.24 -48.24
CA SER A 27 20.93 -13.16 -47.68
C SER A 27 20.98 -12.36 -46.38
N ALA A 28 20.13 -11.33 -46.19
CA ALA A 28 20.14 -10.54 -44.95
C ALA A 28 19.79 -11.39 -43.71
N VAL A 29 18.72 -12.20 -43.76
CA VAL A 29 18.40 -13.14 -42.67
C VAL A 29 19.49 -14.19 -42.50
N THR A 30 20.02 -14.73 -43.61
CA THR A 30 21.08 -15.74 -43.57
C THR A 30 22.38 -15.16 -43.01
N ASN A 31 22.73 -13.93 -43.42
CA ASN A 31 23.90 -13.22 -42.91
C ASN A 31 23.74 -12.88 -41.41
N ALA A 32 22.55 -12.46 -41.00
CA ALA A 32 22.26 -12.21 -39.58
C ALA A 32 22.49 -13.48 -38.75
N ILE A 33 21.98 -14.63 -39.19
CA ILE A 33 22.18 -15.92 -38.52
C ILE A 33 23.68 -16.32 -38.51
N LEU A 34 24.39 -16.13 -39.60
CA LEU A 34 25.82 -16.44 -39.68
C LEU A 34 26.62 -15.53 -38.73
N ASN A 35 26.36 -14.22 -38.76
CA ASN A 35 27.01 -13.24 -37.90
C ASN A 35 26.71 -13.51 -36.43
N GLN A 36 25.48 -13.91 -36.10
CA GLN A 36 25.10 -14.31 -34.73
C GLN A 36 25.91 -15.54 -34.27
N ARG A 37 26.01 -16.59 -35.11
CA ARG A 37 26.77 -17.82 -34.81
C ARG A 37 28.26 -17.56 -34.61
N THR A 38 28.80 -16.59 -35.33
CA THR A 38 30.21 -16.20 -35.23
C THR A 38 30.47 -15.15 -34.16
N GLY A 39 29.45 -14.76 -33.38
CA GLY A 39 29.56 -13.80 -32.29
C GLY A 39 29.62 -12.33 -32.73
N LEU A 40 29.41 -12.01 -33.99
CA LEU A 40 29.41 -10.64 -34.53
C LEU A 40 28.00 -10.02 -34.40
N LEU A 41 27.56 -9.76 -33.13
CA LEU A 41 26.17 -9.37 -32.83
C LEU A 41 25.80 -7.98 -33.37
N ASP A 42 26.74 -7.07 -33.53
CA ASP A 42 26.53 -5.75 -34.16
C ASP A 42 26.16 -5.88 -35.64
N LYS A 43 26.86 -6.73 -36.38
CA LYS A 43 26.56 -7.02 -37.78
C LYS A 43 25.27 -7.82 -37.92
N ALA A 44 25.06 -8.79 -37.04
CA ALA A 44 23.83 -9.57 -36.99
C ALA A 44 22.60 -8.66 -36.78
N ARG A 45 22.69 -7.71 -35.85
CA ARG A 45 21.66 -6.69 -35.61
C ARG A 45 21.39 -5.85 -36.85
N ALA A 46 22.44 -5.31 -37.48
CA ALA A 46 22.29 -4.47 -38.65
C ALA A 46 21.63 -5.22 -39.85
N ASP A 47 21.94 -6.48 -40.01
CA ASP A 47 21.35 -7.30 -41.08
C ASP A 47 19.90 -7.68 -40.78
N ILE A 48 19.56 -8.07 -39.55
CA ILE A 48 18.21 -8.49 -39.21
C ILE A 48 17.24 -7.29 -39.14
N ASP A 49 17.69 -6.11 -38.70
CA ASP A 49 16.86 -4.90 -38.69
C ASP A 49 16.53 -4.42 -40.11
N LYS A 50 17.38 -4.69 -41.12
CA LYS A 50 17.01 -4.51 -42.52
C LYS A 50 15.99 -5.56 -42.99
N ALA A 51 16.08 -6.79 -42.49
CA ALA A 51 15.17 -7.86 -42.90
C ALA A 51 13.74 -7.68 -42.40
N ILE A 52 13.52 -7.10 -41.23
CA ILE A 52 12.16 -6.88 -40.67
C ILE A 52 11.35 -5.82 -41.40
N VAL A 53 11.99 -4.92 -42.15
CA VAL A 53 11.30 -3.88 -42.92
C VAL A 53 11.13 -4.26 -44.38
N ASN A 54 11.64 -5.40 -44.80
CA ASN A 54 11.54 -5.89 -46.14
C ASN A 54 10.26 -6.73 -46.35
N GLU A 55 9.46 -6.41 -47.37
CA GLU A 55 8.17 -7.06 -47.64
C GLU A 55 8.22 -8.58 -47.74
N LYS A 56 9.35 -9.14 -48.29
CA LYS A 56 9.50 -10.59 -48.48
C LYS A 56 9.92 -11.35 -47.23
N THR A 57 10.44 -10.65 -46.22
CA THR A 57 10.97 -11.25 -45.01
C THR A 57 10.24 -10.81 -43.73
N SER A 58 9.60 -9.66 -43.72
CA SER A 58 8.88 -9.12 -42.55
C SER A 58 7.69 -9.99 -42.13
N GLY A 59 7.04 -10.71 -43.05
CA GLY A 59 5.94 -11.64 -42.76
C GLY A 59 6.40 -13.05 -42.31
N LYS A 60 7.70 -13.30 -42.13
CA LYS A 60 8.21 -14.64 -41.80
C LYS A 60 8.57 -14.71 -40.31
N ALA A 61 7.97 -15.65 -39.59
CA ALA A 61 8.23 -15.88 -38.18
C ALA A 61 9.72 -16.07 -37.87
N LYS A 62 10.45 -16.80 -38.70
CA LYS A 62 11.89 -17.01 -38.57
C LYS A 62 12.70 -15.71 -38.51
N THR A 63 12.29 -14.67 -39.25
CA THR A 63 12.98 -13.37 -39.26
C THR A 63 12.87 -12.70 -37.90
N TRP A 64 11.67 -12.68 -37.33
CA TRP A 64 11.42 -12.11 -36.02
C TRP A 64 12.03 -12.93 -34.88
N TYR A 65 11.95 -14.26 -34.98
CA TYR A 65 12.59 -15.14 -34.00
C TYR A 65 14.12 -14.89 -33.95
N THR A 66 14.77 -14.85 -35.13
CA THR A 66 16.21 -14.53 -35.20
C THR A 66 16.53 -13.15 -34.62
N ARG A 67 15.68 -12.16 -34.86
CA ARG A 67 15.86 -10.83 -34.28
C ARG A 67 15.78 -10.88 -32.73
N GLY A 68 14.80 -11.60 -32.19
CA GLY A 68 14.67 -11.82 -30.76
C GLY A 68 15.91 -12.42 -30.12
N GLU A 69 16.46 -13.48 -30.75
CA GLU A 69 17.69 -14.12 -30.27
C GLU A 69 18.93 -13.21 -30.33
N ILE A 70 19.06 -12.39 -31.39
CA ILE A 70 20.18 -11.43 -31.51
C ILE A 70 20.12 -10.39 -30.40
N TYR A 71 18.96 -9.72 -30.22
CA TYR A 71 18.81 -8.71 -29.15
C TYR A 71 18.93 -9.31 -27.76
N GLN A 72 18.40 -10.50 -27.51
CA GLN A 72 18.58 -11.22 -26.27
C GLN A 72 20.04 -11.55 -25.99
N GLY A 73 20.80 -11.99 -27.02
CA GLY A 73 22.22 -12.26 -26.92
C GLY A 73 23.10 -11.02 -26.69
N MET A 74 22.60 -9.84 -27.02
CA MET A 74 23.28 -8.57 -26.72
C MET A 74 23.05 -8.11 -25.25
N ILE A 75 21.95 -8.53 -24.60
CA ILE A 75 21.68 -8.17 -23.22
C ILE A 75 22.75 -8.74 -22.29
N GLY A 76 23.37 -7.91 -21.46
CA GLY A 76 24.43 -8.31 -20.54
C GLY A 76 25.78 -8.65 -21.23
N ASN A 77 25.87 -8.60 -22.56
CA ASN A 77 27.14 -8.78 -23.25
C ASN A 77 28.08 -7.59 -22.99
N PRO A 78 29.32 -7.81 -22.51
CA PRO A 78 30.22 -6.73 -22.14
C PRO A 78 30.65 -5.80 -23.28
N ILE A 79 30.60 -6.31 -24.54
CA ILE A 79 30.97 -5.56 -25.74
C ILE A 79 29.73 -4.95 -26.39
N TYR A 80 28.74 -5.79 -26.69
CA TYR A 80 27.56 -5.37 -27.47
C TYR A 80 26.42 -4.77 -26.65
N GLY A 81 26.32 -5.11 -25.36
CA GLY A 81 25.31 -4.53 -24.48
C GLY A 81 25.46 -3.03 -24.33
N LYS A 82 26.68 -2.51 -24.35
CA LYS A 82 26.99 -1.07 -24.31
C LYS A 82 26.54 -0.29 -25.55
N GLN A 83 26.21 -0.96 -26.62
CA GLN A 83 25.70 -0.35 -27.86
C GLN A 83 24.16 -0.21 -27.84
N LEU A 84 23.50 -0.75 -26.84
CA LEU A 84 22.06 -0.66 -26.66
C LEU A 84 21.72 0.50 -25.71
N GLN A 85 20.62 1.19 -26.00
CA GLN A 85 20.05 2.11 -25.03
C GLN A 85 19.50 1.31 -23.81
N PRO A 86 19.38 1.94 -22.62
CA PRO A 86 18.78 1.30 -21.45
C PRO A 86 17.41 0.70 -21.78
N GLY A 87 17.23 -0.61 -21.53
CA GLY A 87 16.00 -1.34 -21.81
C GLY A 87 15.77 -1.76 -23.28
N GLU A 88 16.53 -1.21 -24.23
CA GLU A 88 16.33 -1.49 -25.67
C GLU A 88 16.41 -2.98 -25.99
N GLY A 89 17.41 -3.68 -25.47
CA GLY A 89 17.59 -5.10 -25.70
C GLY A 89 16.39 -5.94 -25.27
N LEU A 90 15.89 -5.70 -24.06
CA LEU A 90 14.70 -6.36 -23.53
C LEU A 90 13.47 -6.06 -24.38
N GLN A 91 13.24 -4.79 -24.70
CA GLN A 91 12.08 -4.36 -25.47
C GLN A 91 12.09 -4.99 -26.87
N LYS A 92 13.24 -4.92 -27.58
CA LYS A 92 13.38 -5.46 -28.95
C LYS A 92 13.29 -6.98 -28.98
N ALA A 93 13.84 -7.67 -28.00
CA ALA A 93 13.69 -9.11 -27.87
C ALA A 93 12.24 -9.52 -27.64
N TYR A 94 11.55 -8.86 -26.68
CA TYR A 94 10.13 -9.09 -26.39
C TYR A 94 9.25 -8.87 -27.63
N GLU A 95 9.34 -7.68 -28.26
CA GLU A 95 8.60 -7.35 -29.49
C GLU A 95 8.80 -8.42 -30.60
N SER A 96 10.01 -8.89 -30.71
CA SER A 96 10.38 -9.86 -31.76
C SER A 96 9.79 -11.24 -31.45
N TYR A 97 9.87 -11.73 -30.22
CA TYR A 97 9.26 -13.01 -29.86
C TYR A 97 7.73 -12.94 -29.89
N ALA A 98 7.12 -11.82 -29.43
CA ALA A 98 5.69 -11.62 -29.55
C ALA A 98 5.21 -11.64 -31.00
N LYS A 99 5.95 -10.94 -31.90
CA LYS A 99 5.65 -10.97 -33.36
C LYS A 99 5.88 -12.35 -33.99
N THR A 100 6.84 -13.10 -33.48
CA THR A 100 7.04 -14.50 -33.92
C THR A 100 5.82 -15.36 -33.60
N ILE A 101 5.30 -15.23 -32.37
CA ILE A 101 4.11 -15.98 -31.93
C ILE A 101 2.85 -15.54 -32.70
N GLU A 102 2.73 -14.24 -33.01
CA GLU A 102 1.63 -13.73 -33.83
C GLU A 102 1.63 -14.36 -35.24
N LEU A 103 2.83 -14.53 -35.85
CA LEU A 103 2.98 -15.06 -37.22
C LEU A 103 2.92 -16.59 -37.30
N ASP A 104 3.33 -17.32 -36.26
CA ASP A 104 3.50 -18.78 -36.29
C ASP A 104 2.68 -19.52 -35.22
N THR A 105 1.88 -18.80 -34.43
CA THR A 105 1.17 -19.30 -33.26
C THR A 105 2.07 -19.96 -32.19
N LYS A 106 1.57 -20.26 -31.02
CA LYS A 106 2.34 -20.94 -29.94
C LYS A 106 2.63 -22.42 -30.25
N THR A 107 1.98 -22.98 -31.25
CA THR A 107 2.15 -24.41 -31.65
C THR A 107 3.05 -24.59 -32.85
N GLY A 108 3.34 -23.54 -33.62
CA GLY A 108 4.26 -23.54 -34.73
C GLY A 108 5.72 -23.69 -34.30
N GLU A 109 6.60 -23.99 -35.24
CA GLU A 109 8.01 -24.28 -34.94
C GLU A 109 8.72 -23.13 -34.24
N PHE A 110 8.63 -21.92 -34.81
CA PHE A 110 9.27 -20.73 -34.23
C PHE A 110 8.46 -20.12 -33.08
N GLY A 111 7.14 -20.20 -33.16
CA GLY A 111 6.27 -19.69 -32.10
C GLY A 111 6.46 -20.42 -30.79
N LYS A 112 6.59 -21.76 -30.83
CA LYS A 112 6.90 -22.58 -29.64
C LYS A 112 8.27 -22.23 -29.05
N GLN A 113 9.27 -22.01 -29.90
CA GLN A 113 10.61 -21.61 -29.44
C GLN A 113 10.59 -20.21 -28.85
N ALA A 114 9.87 -19.26 -29.47
CA ALA A 114 9.74 -17.90 -28.97
C ALA A 114 9.00 -17.85 -27.60
N ASP A 115 7.96 -18.66 -27.43
CA ASP A 115 7.24 -18.76 -26.13
C ASP A 115 8.17 -19.27 -25.01
N ALA A 116 9.02 -20.29 -25.33
CA ALA A 116 10.03 -20.75 -24.37
C ALA A 116 11.12 -19.69 -24.08
N LYS A 117 11.50 -18.87 -25.07
CA LYS A 117 12.47 -17.77 -24.88
C LYS A 117 11.90 -16.64 -24.00
N LEU A 118 10.58 -16.39 -24.05
CA LEU A 118 9.93 -15.40 -23.20
C LEU A 118 10.06 -15.74 -21.72
N GLU A 119 10.06 -17.03 -21.33
CA GLU A 119 10.34 -17.43 -19.95
C GLU A 119 11.70 -16.95 -19.45
N GLY A 120 12.75 -17.18 -20.26
CA GLY A 120 14.10 -16.70 -19.94
C GLY A 120 14.18 -15.16 -19.94
N LEU A 121 13.49 -14.50 -20.86
CA LEU A 121 13.46 -13.05 -20.95
C LEU A 121 12.76 -12.41 -19.75
N TYR A 122 11.68 -13.03 -19.23
CA TYR A 122 11.06 -12.64 -17.97
C TYR A 122 12.08 -12.65 -16.83
N GLY A 123 12.84 -13.73 -16.69
CA GLY A 123 13.88 -13.81 -15.65
C GLY A 123 14.92 -12.70 -15.75
N VAL A 124 15.36 -12.38 -16.97
CA VAL A 124 16.31 -11.28 -17.22
C VAL A 124 15.71 -9.94 -16.80
N ALA A 125 14.48 -9.65 -17.23
CA ALA A 125 13.79 -8.41 -16.89
C ALA A 125 13.57 -8.26 -15.38
N PHE A 126 13.14 -9.35 -14.73
CA PHE A 126 12.88 -9.36 -13.29
C PHE A 126 14.17 -9.17 -12.48
N ASN A 127 15.25 -9.86 -12.84
CA ASN A 127 16.55 -9.71 -12.17
C ASN A 127 17.16 -8.31 -12.38
N ASP A 128 17.04 -7.73 -13.57
CA ASP A 128 17.46 -6.34 -13.81
C ASP A 128 16.68 -5.37 -12.93
N ALA A 129 15.37 -5.59 -12.78
CA ALA A 129 14.54 -4.80 -11.90
C ALA A 129 14.96 -4.91 -10.42
N VAL A 130 15.23 -6.12 -9.92
CA VAL A 130 15.71 -6.34 -8.55
C VAL A 130 17.06 -5.67 -8.31
N ASN A 131 18.00 -5.82 -9.24
CA ASN A 131 19.32 -5.19 -9.14
C ASN A 131 19.20 -3.65 -9.12
N SER A 132 18.38 -3.10 -10.01
CA SER A 132 18.13 -1.66 -10.06
C SER A 132 17.45 -1.14 -8.80
N TYR A 133 16.50 -1.89 -8.24
CA TYR A 133 15.85 -1.56 -6.97
C TYR A 133 16.88 -1.50 -5.81
N ASN A 134 17.75 -2.51 -5.72
CA ASN A 134 18.80 -2.58 -4.70
C ASN A 134 19.84 -1.45 -4.86
N ALA A 135 20.11 -1.03 -6.10
CA ALA A 135 20.94 0.12 -6.41
C ALA A 135 20.23 1.47 -6.19
N LYS A 136 18.95 1.47 -5.79
CA LYS A 136 18.07 2.64 -5.64
C LYS A 136 17.80 3.38 -6.96
N GLU A 137 18.01 2.74 -8.09
CA GLU A 137 17.66 3.21 -9.43
C GLU A 137 16.19 2.92 -9.72
N TYR A 138 15.28 3.54 -8.95
CA TYR A 138 13.87 3.14 -8.92
C TYR A 138 13.15 3.29 -10.26
N ASP A 139 13.48 4.31 -11.06
CA ASP A 139 12.91 4.49 -12.40
C ASP A 139 13.22 3.30 -13.32
N LYS A 140 14.45 2.85 -13.28
CA LYS A 140 14.90 1.70 -14.05
C LYS A 140 14.26 0.42 -13.52
N ALA A 141 14.18 0.25 -12.19
CA ALA A 141 13.50 -0.88 -11.59
C ALA A 141 12.02 -0.96 -12.01
N ILE A 142 11.30 0.16 -11.96
CA ILE A 142 9.89 0.25 -12.39
C ILE A 142 9.75 -0.13 -13.88
N ALA A 143 10.65 0.38 -14.75
CA ALA A 143 10.62 0.06 -16.17
C ALA A 143 10.85 -1.44 -16.43
N SER A 144 11.83 -2.05 -15.74
CA SER A 144 12.15 -3.48 -15.88
C SER A 144 11.07 -4.38 -15.28
N TYR A 145 10.43 -4.01 -14.14
CA TYR A 145 9.26 -4.73 -13.61
C TYR A 145 8.05 -4.62 -14.56
N LYS A 146 7.80 -3.46 -15.16
CA LYS A 146 6.75 -3.31 -16.18
C LYS A 146 7.00 -4.20 -17.39
N MET A 147 8.26 -4.29 -17.84
CA MET A 147 8.65 -5.21 -18.91
C MET A 147 8.36 -6.66 -18.50
N ALA A 148 8.76 -7.08 -17.31
CA ALA A 148 8.45 -8.42 -16.80
C ALA A 148 6.94 -8.69 -16.78
N SER A 149 6.13 -7.73 -16.35
CA SER A 149 4.65 -7.87 -16.35
C SER A 149 4.04 -7.92 -17.75
N GLN A 150 4.64 -7.27 -18.75
CA GLN A 150 4.25 -7.41 -20.16
C GLN A 150 4.55 -8.80 -20.72
N ILE A 151 5.69 -9.38 -20.33
CA ILE A 151 6.07 -10.73 -20.74
C ILE A 151 5.14 -11.77 -20.11
N LYS A 152 4.79 -11.61 -18.85
CA LYS A 152 3.85 -12.48 -18.12
C LYS A 152 2.68 -11.68 -17.54
N PRO A 153 1.65 -11.38 -18.34
CA PRO A 153 0.55 -10.51 -17.90
C PRO A 153 -0.27 -11.05 -16.73
N GLN A 154 -0.22 -12.36 -16.46
CA GLN A 154 -0.97 -12.99 -15.36
C GLN A 154 -0.13 -13.12 -14.08
N ASP A 155 1.17 -12.79 -14.12
CA ASP A 155 2.04 -12.83 -12.94
C ASP A 155 1.90 -11.54 -12.14
N THR A 156 1.37 -11.68 -10.93
CA THR A 156 1.18 -10.56 -10.01
C THR A 156 2.48 -10.08 -9.37
N THR A 157 3.54 -10.89 -9.41
CA THR A 157 4.80 -10.61 -8.72
C THR A 157 5.48 -9.37 -9.24
N ALA A 158 5.66 -9.26 -10.57
CA ALA A 158 6.30 -8.10 -11.18
C ALA A 158 5.50 -6.81 -10.95
N VAL A 159 4.17 -6.89 -11.00
CA VAL A 159 3.29 -5.75 -10.72
C VAL A 159 3.42 -5.30 -9.26
N LEU A 160 3.47 -6.26 -8.31
CA LEU A 160 3.63 -5.97 -6.88
C LEU A 160 4.97 -5.28 -6.58
N TYR A 161 6.06 -5.79 -7.15
CA TYR A 161 7.37 -5.18 -6.97
C TYR A 161 7.52 -3.83 -7.69
N SER A 162 6.81 -3.64 -8.81
CA SER A 162 6.70 -2.31 -9.45
C SER A 162 6.02 -1.31 -8.52
N ALA A 163 4.97 -1.72 -7.80
CA ALA A 163 4.32 -0.87 -6.79
C ALA A 163 5.28 -0.50 -5.66
N TYR A 164 6.05 -1.47 -5.14
CA TYR A 164 7.05 -1.20 -4.09
C TYR A 164 8.17 -0.28 -4.55
N ALA A 165 8.62 -0.43 -5.80
CA ALA A 165 9.61 0.48 -6.37
C ALA A 165 9.07 1.92 -6.53
N SER A 166 7.79 2.05 -6.90
CA SER A 166 7.11 3.34 -6.99
C SER A 166 6.95 3.98 -5.61
N GLU A 167 6.59 3.21 -4.56
CA GLU A 167 6.55 3.71 -3.18
C GLU A 167 7.93 4.20 -2.70
N ALA A 168 8.98 3.39 -2.95
CA ALA A 168 10.34 3.74 -2.56
C ALA A 168 10.84 5.03 -3.24
N LYS A 169 10.36 5.29 -4.47
CA LYS A 169 10.57 6.54 -5.20
C LYS A 169 9.69 7.69 -4.71
N GLN A 170 8.68 7.42 -3.89
CA GLN A 170 7.60 8.34 -3.52
C GLN A 170 6.69 8.72 -4.72
N ASP A 171 6.66 7.91 -5.76
CA ASP A 171 5.70 7.99 -6.86
C ASP A 171 4.40 7.31 -6.46
N PHE A 172 3.60 8.01 -5.65
CA PHE A 172 2.34 7.47 -5.14
C PHE A 172 1.30 7.21 -6.24
N ALA A 173 1.34 7.97 -7.33
CA ALA A 173 0.47 7.74 -8.48
C ALA A 173 0.82 6.43 -9.20
N GLY A 174 2.11 6.16 -9.42
CA GLY A 174 2.60 4.90 -9.99
C GLY A 174 2.33 3.69 -9.08
N ALA A 175 2.51 3.86 -7.77
CA ALA A 175 2.21 2.82 -6.78
C ALA A 175 0.70 2.47 -6.79
N LYS A 176 -0.17 3.49 -6.72
CA LYS A 176 -1.63 3.33 -6.78
C LYS A 176 -2.07 2.63 -8.07
N ALA A 177 -1.52 3.01 -9.22
CA ALA A 177 -1.83 2.37 -10.50
C ALA A 177 -1.49 0.87 -10.48
N SER A 178 -0.31 0.51 -9.97
CA SER A 178 0.12 -0.89 -9.85
C SER A 178 -0.74 -1.69 -8.87
N TYR A 179 -1.09 -1.11 -7.70
CA TYR A 179 -2.00 -1.76 -6.75
C TYR A 179 -3.41 -1.93 -7.31
N SER A 180 -3.92 -0.95 -8.05
CA SER A 180 -5.23 -1.05 -8.73
C SER A 180 -5.21 -2.15 -9.81
N GLN A 181 -4.11 -2.28 -10.53
CA GLN A 181 -3.92 -3.40 -11.48
C GLN A 181 -3.98 -4.75 -10.75
N LEU A 182 -3.33 -4.89 -9.60
CA LEU A 182 -3.37 -6.12 -8.79
C LEU A 182 -4.80 -6.47 -8.33
N LEU A 183 -5.59 -5.47 -7.92
CA LEU A 183 -7.00 -5.69 -7.60
C LEU A 183 -7.79 -6.18 -8.83
N GLY A 184 -7.55 -5.60 -10.01
CA GLY A 184 -8.13 -6.05 -11.27
C GLY A 184 -7.73 -7.48 -11.65
N MET A 185 -6.54 -7.93 -11.22
CA MET A 185 -6.06 -9.31 -11.37
C MET A 185 -6.60 -10.27 -10.28
N ASN A 186 -7.56 -9.82 -9.45
CA ASN A 186 -8.09 -10.57 -8.30
C ASN A 186 -7.02 -11.00 -7.28
N TYR A 187 -5.98 -10.19 -7.12
CA TYR A 187 -4.96 -10.41 -6.09
C TYR A 187 -5.53 -10.09 -4.71
N LYS A 188 -5.82 -11.14 -3.93
CA LYS A 188 -6.43 -11.02 -2.60
C LYS A 188 -5.36 -10.81 -1.53
N SER A 189 -5.25 -9.59 -1.02
CA SER A 189 -4.33 -9.26 0.07
C SER A 189 -4.83 -8.08 0.89
N ALA A 190 -4.99 -8.27 2.19
CA ALA A 190 -5.35 -7.18 3.10
C ALA A 190 -4.25 -6.10 3.13
N SER A 191 -2.98 -6.49 2.98
CA SER A 191 -1.86 -5.54 2.96
C SER A 191 -1.93 -4.56 1.79
N LEU A 192 -2.48 -4.98 0.65
CA LEU A 192 -2.68 -4.11 -0.50
C LEU A 192 -3.65 -2.96 -0.18
N TYR A 193 -4.78 -3.26 0.44
CA TYR A 193 -5.72 -2.23 0.89
C TYR A 193 -5.10 -1.32 1.96
N THR A 194 -4.29 -1.88 2.86
CA THR A 194 -3.56 -1.08 3.87
C THR A 194 -2.63 -0.07 3.19
N ARG A 195 -1.90 -0.49 2.16
CA ARG A 195 -1.01 0.39 1.38
C ARG A 195 -1.76 1.48 0.64
N LEU A 196 -2.83 1.12 -0.08
CA LEU A 196 -3.69 2.08 -0.77
C LEU A 196 -4.28 3.12 0.20
N LEU A 197 -4.77 2.66 1.36
CA LEU A 197 -5.32 3.53 2.40
C LEU A 197 -4.24 4.48 2.95
N GLN A 198 -3.03 3.98 3.17
CA GLN A 198 -1.92 4.80 3.64
C GLN A 198 -1.52 5.86 2.62
N ILE A 199 -1.46 5.51 1.33
CA ILE A 199 -1.17 6.46 0.25
C ILE A 199 -2.24 7.55 0.20
N ALA A 200 -3.53 7.19 0.23
CA ALA A 200 -4.63 8.16 0.22
C ALA A 200 -4.56 9.12 1.41
N LYS A 201 -4.26 8.61 2.61
CA LYS A 201 -4.05 9.43 3.82
C LYS A 201 -2.87 10.38 3.70
N GLN A 202 -1.73 9.92 3.18
CA GLN A 202 -0.55 10.77 2.98
C GLN A 202 -0.81 11.90 1.99
N GLN A 203 -1.65 11.65 0.99
CA GLN A 203 -2.06 12.66 0.02
C GLN A 203 -3.17 13.59 0.53
N GLY A 204 -3.74 13.31 1.71
CA GLY A 204 -4.88 14.04 2.26
C GLY A 204 -6.20 13.80 1.52
N ASP A 205 -6.25 12.78 0.67
CA ASP A 205 -7.44 12.42 -0.12
C ASP A 205 -8.41 11.59 0.73
N LYS A 206 -9.28 12.31 1.43
CA LYS A 206 -10.28 11.71 2.34
C LYS A 206 -11.33 10.88 1.61
N GLU A 207 -11.68 11.26 0.39
CA GLU A 207 -12.67 10.55 -0.43
C GLU A 207 -12.12 9.20 -0.88
N GLU A 208 -10.91 9.20 -1.43
CA GLU A 208 -10.23 7.96 -1.81
C GLU A 208 -9.97 7.06 -0.61
N ALA A 209 -9.54 7.62 0.53
CA ALA A 209 -9.35 6.84 1.75
C ALA A 209 -10.64 6.15 2.21
N ALA A 210 -11.79 6.84 2.13
CA ALA A 210 -13.09 6.25 2.44
C ALA A 210 -13.48 5.14 1.45
N ASN A 211 -13.28 5.36 0.15
CA ASN A 211 -13.56 4.38 -0.89
C ASN A 211 -12.70 3.11 -0.72
N VAL A 212 -11.40 3.26 -0.50
CA VAL A 212 -10.48 2.14 -0.27
C VAL A 212 -10.86 1.37 0.99
N LEU A 213 -11.21 2.08 2.08
CA LEU A 213 -11.65 1.45 3.33
C LEU A 213 -12.93 0.66 3.15
N GLN A 214 -13.90 1.17 2.40
CA GLN A 214 -15.15 0.47 2.08
C GLN A 214 -14.86 -0.82 1.29
N GLN A 215 -14.00 -0.76 0.28
CA GLN A 215 -13.59 -1.94 -0.49
C GLN A 215 -12.85 -2.95 0.39
N ALA A 216 -11.96 -2.48 1.27
CA ALA A 216 -11.23 -3.30 2.22
C ALA A 216 -12.16 -4.07 3.17
N LEU A 217 -13.19 -3.40 3.72
CA LEU A 217 -14.18 -4.02 4.60
C LEU A 217 -15.11 -4.97 3.86
N ALA A 218 -15.43 -4.70 2.59
CA ALA A 218 -16.18 -5.64 1.76
C ALA A 218 -15.39 -6.92 1.49
N ALA A 219 -14.08 -6.81 1.25
CA ALA A 219 -13.20 -7.96 1.00
C ALA A 219 -12.80 -8.69 2.29
N TYR A 220 -12.65 -7.97 3.40
CA TYR A 220 -12.16 -8.47 4.70
C TYR A 220 -13.03 -7.94 5.86
N PRO A 221 -14.29 -8.38 5.99
CA PRO A 221 -15.26 -7.80 6.93
C PRO A 221 -14.87 -7.94 8.40
N ASN A 222 -14.04 -8.93 8.74
CA ASN A 222 -13.58 -9.20 10.11
C ASN A 222 -12.12 -8.75 10.35
N ASN A 223 -11.54 -7.96 9.45
CA ASN A 223 -10.19 -7.43 9.67
C ASN A 223 -10.23 -6.32 10.72
N LYS A 224 -9.62 -6.59 11.89
CA LYS A 224 -9.63 -5.69 13.04
C LYS A 224 -9.08 -4.30 12.72
N ALA A 225 -8.02 -4.22 11.91
CA ALA A 225 -7.41 -2.93 11.56
C ALA A 225 -8.36 -2.07 10.70
N PHE A 226 -9.04 -2.66 9.73
CA PHE A 226 -10.02 -1.93 8.92
C PHE A 226 -11.26 -1.53 9.72
N MET A 227 -11.72 -2.40 10.65
CA MET A 227 -12.84 -2.08 11.54
C MET A 227 -12.50 -0.91 12.47
N LEU A 228 -11.29 -0.87 13.03
CA LEU A 228 -10.82 0.25 13.86
C LEU A 228 -10.69 1.54 13.05
N GLU A 229 -10.19 1.46 11.83
CA GLU A 229 -10.08 2.63 10.96
C GLU A 229 -11.46 3.20 10.60
N ASP A 230 -12.44 2.34 10.31
CA ASP A 230 -13.81 2.73 10.03
C ASP A 230 -14.49 3.38 11.25
N LEU A 231 -14.23 2.86 12.44
CA LEU A 231 -14.64 3.47 13.69
C LEU A 231 -14.02 4.86 13.86
N ASN A 232 -12.71 5.01 13.64
CA ASN A 232 -12.01 6.28 13.76
C ASN A 232 -12.58 7.34 12.79
N VAL A 233 -12.89 6.95 11.56
CA VAL A 233 -13.53 7.83 10.57
C VAL A 233 -14.93 8.27 11.06
N ALA A 234 -15.72 7.36 11.62
CA ALA A 234 -17.05 7.68 12.13
C ALA A 234 -16.98 8.65 13.34
N LEU A 235 -16.05 8.40 14.27
CA LEU A 235 -15.82 9.27 15.43
C LEU A 235 -15.38 10.68 15.00
N ALA A 236 -14.41 10.77 14.09
CA ALA A 236 -13.91 12.04 13.58
C ALA A 236 -14.97 12.85 12.81
N SER A 237 -15.97 12.16 12.24
CA SER A 237 -17.08 12.79 11.50
C SER A 237 -18.24 13.19 12.40
N GLY A 238 -18.18 12.96 13.73
CA GLY A 238 -19.24 13.26 14.67
C GLY A 238 -20.52 12.42 14.49
N ARG A 239 -20.47 11.31 13.77
CA ARG A 239 -21.59 10.40 13.53
C ARG A 239 -21.75 9.40 14.67
N GLY A 240 -22.21 9.88 15.82
CA GLY A 240 -22.24 9.12 17.08
C GLY A 240 -22.96 7.77 17.00
N ASP A 241 -24.14 7.69 16.38
CA ASP A 241 -24.91 6.45 16.30
C ASP A 241 -24.24 5.42 15.35
N ASP A 242 -23.67 5.88 14.22
CA ASP A 242 -22.88 5.04 13.33
C ASP A 242 -21.64 4.50 14.05
N ALA A 243 -20.94 5.37 14.79
CA ALA A 243 -19.77 4.97 15.57
C ALA A 243 -20.11 3.94 16.66
N LEU A 244 -21.30 4.04 17.32
CA LEU A 244 -21.76 3.00 18.25
C LEU A 244 -21.98 1.65 17.58
N GLY A 245 -22.57 1.63 16.40
CA GLY A 245 -22.71 0.40 15.62
C GLY A 245 -21.37 -0.25 15.29
N LYS A 246 -20.39 0.59 14.86
CA LYS A 246 -19.04 0.13 14.47
C LYS A 246 -18.24 -0.37 15.68
N ILE A 247 -18.27 0.33 16.81
CA ILE A 247 -17.52 -0.11 18.01
C ILE A 247 -18.08 -1.41 18.58
N ASN A 248 -19.41 -1.62 18.53
CA ASN A 248 -19.99 -2.89 18.94
C ASN A 248 -19.50 -4.07 18.06
N LYS A 249 -19.38 -3.87 16.75
CA LYS A 249 -18.79 -4.86 15.84
C LYS A 249 -17.31 -5.10 16.16
N ALA A 250 -16.55 -4.02 16.44
CA ALA A 250 -15.14 -4.14 16.79
C ALA A 250 -14.95 -4.91 18.12
N ILE A 251 -15.78 -4.66 19.14
CA ILE A 251 -15.78 -5.41 20.40
C ILE A 251 -16.12 -6.90 20.16
N ALA A 252 -17.10 -7.19 19.31
CA ALA A 252 -17.42 -8.57 18.97
C ALA A 252 -16.26 -9.30 18.28
N ALA A 253 -15.48 -8.62 17.45
CA ALA A 253 -14.30 -9.15 16.79
C ALA A 253 -13.06 -9.21 17.70
N ASP A 254 -12.97 -8.34 18.70
CA ASP A 254 -11.84 -8.28 19.65
C ASP A 254 -12.30 -7.96 21.08
N PRO A 255 -12.95 -8.92 21.76
CA PRO A 255 -13.54 -8.71 23.07
C PRO A 255 -12.51 -8.53 24.19
N ALA A 256 -11.24 -8.78 23.95
CA ALA A 256 -10.15 -8.55 24.91
C ALA A 256 -9.51 -7.16 24.80
N ASN A 257 -9.91 -6.34 23.85
CA ASN A 257 -9.34 -5.01 23.63
C ASN A 257 -9.95 -3.98 24.58
N SER A 258 -9.27 -3.67 25.66
CA SER A 258 -9.72 -2.71 26.70
C SER A 258 -10.04 -1.33 26.14
N ASN A 259 -9.28 -0.87 25.13
CA ASN A 259 -9.47 0.46 24.54
C ASN A 259 -10.85 0.61 23.89
N LEU A 260 -11.38 -0.45 23.28
CA LEU A 260 -12.71 -0.40 22.68
C LEU A 260 -13.80 -0.13 23.72
N TYR A 261 -13.71 -0.75 24.88
CA TYR A 261 -14.64 -0.49 25.97
C TYR A 261 -14.47 0.92 26.54
N ALA A 262 -13.24 1.39 26.72
CA ALA A 262 -12.98 2.76 27.17
C ALA A 262 -13.57 3.81 26.20
N VAL A 263 -13.39 3.62 24.91
CA VAL A 263 -13.98 4.50 23.87
C VAL A 263 -15.51 4.42 23.88
N ARG A 264 -16.11 3.22 23.95
CA ARG A 264 -17.58 3.07 24.01
C ARG A 264 -18.15 3.69 25.29
N GLY A 265 -17.46 3.53 26.41
CA GLY A 265 -17.80 4.19 27.66
C GLY A 265 -17.84 5.72 27.51
N SER A 266 -16.82 6.30 26.89
CA SER A 266 -16.79 7.74 26.59
C SER A 266 -17.96 8.19 25.69
N MET A 267 -18.31 7.38 24.68
CA MET A 267 -19.48 7.67 23.83
C MET A 267 -20.79 7.62 24.62
N TYR A 268 -20.94 6.68 25.55
CA TYR A 268 -22.12 6.62 26.45
C TYR A 268 -22.15 7.79 27.39
N ASP A 269 -21.02 8.26 27.93
CA ASP A 269 -20.96 9.46 28.75
C ASP A 269 -21.44 10.71 28.01
N GLN A 270 -21.00 10.91 26.78
CA GLN A 270 -21.47 12.01 25.92
C GLN A 270 -22.99 11.95 25.69
N GLN A 271 -23.56 10.73 25.64
CA GLN A 271 -25.03 10.53 25.55
C GLN A 271 -25.73 10.56 26.90
N LYS A 272 -25.02 10.87 27.99
CA LYS A 272 -25.55 10.86 29.39
C LYS A 272 -26.07 9.48 29.82
N LYS A 273 -25.61 8.40 29.22
CA LYS A 273 -25.94 7.02 29.58
C LYS A 273 -24.93 6.48 30.60
N THR A 274 -24.89 7.10 31.74
CA THR A 274 -23.85 6.96 32.79
C THR A 274 -23.65 5.53 33.25
N ASP A 275 -24.72 4.73 33.40
CA ASP A 275 -24.62 3.33 33.86
C ASP A 275 -23.92 2.44 32.83
N LEU A 276 -24.19 2.67 31.54
CA LEU A 276 -23.51 1.96 30.44
C LEU A 276 -22.04 2.36 30.34
N ALA A 277 -21.76 3.66 30.49
CA ALA A 277 -20.38 4.17 30.52
C ALA A 277 -19.57 3.52 31.65
N LEU A 278 -20.15 3.49 32.87
CA LEU A 278 -19.52 2.89 34.05
C LEU A 278 -19.22 1.39 33.85
N ALA A 279 -20.18 0.65 33.28
CA ALA A 279 -19.98 -0.78 32.97
C ALA A 279 -18.80 -1.01 32.01
N ASP A 280 -18.71 -0.19 30.96
CA ASP A 280 -17.63 -0.27 29.98
C ASP A 280 -16.27 0.13 30.56
N TYR A 281 -16.19 1.21 31.34
CA TYR A 281 -14.93 1.60 31.99
C TYR A 281 -14.42 0.53 32.97
N ARG A 282 -15.34 -0.10 33.73
CA ARG A 282 -14.99 -1.22 34.62
C ARG A 282 -14.46 -2.40 33.81
N LYS A 283 -15.12 -2.73 32.68
CA LYS A 283 -14.66 -3.80 31.80
C LYS A 283 -13.30 -3.49 31.20
N ALA A 284 -13.05 -2.25 30.81
CA ALA A 284 -11.76 -1.83 30.31
C ALA A 284 -10.63 -2.01 31.36
N VAL A 285 -10.87 -1.62 32.62
CA VAL A 285 -9.88 -1.80 33.71
C VAL A 285 -9.71 -3.27 34.10
N GLU A 286 -10.76 -4.08 34.02
CA GLU A 286 -10.69 -5.54 34.21
C GLU A 286 -9.78 -6.20 33.19
N LEU A 287 -9.89 -5.78 31.90
CA LEU A 287 -9.09 -6.31 30.81
C LEU A 287 -7.65 -5.78 30.83
N ASP A 288 -7.48 -4.50 31.14
CA ASP A 288 -6.17 -3.85 31.25
C ASP A 288 -6.17 -2.81 32.39
N PRO A 289 -5.61 -3.15 33.55
CA PRO A 289 -5.46 -2.22 34.67
C PRO A 289 -4.62 -0.98 34.35
N ASN A 290 -3.87 -0.99 33.25
CA ASN A 290 -3.07 0.14 32.80
C ASN A 290 -3.76 0.95 31.68
N ASN A 291 -5.04 0.76 31.44
CA ASN A 291 -5.81 1.60 30.55
C ASN A 291 -6.04 2.98 31.19
N PHE A 292 -5.27 3.97 30.73
CA PHE A 292 -5.31 5.33 31.26
C PHE A 292 -6.72 5.94 31.20
N ASP A 293 -7.37 5.86 30.05
CA ASP A 293 -8.67 6.50 29.82
C ASP A 293 -9.75 5.93 30.75
N ALA A 294 -9.74 4.61 30.91
CA ALA A 294 -10.70 3.94 31.80
C ALA A 294 -10.45 4.30 33.27
N GLN A 295 -9.17 4.32 33.71
CA GLN A 295 -8.80 4.73 35.07
C GLN A 295 -9.20 6.19 35.32
N PHE A 296 -8.85 7.09 34.43
CA PHE A 296 -9.22 8.50 34.55
C PHE A 296 -10.74 8.69 34.63
N ASN A 297 -11.49 8.06 33.72
CA ASN A 297 -12.95 8.24 33.69
C ASN A 297 -13.67 7.59 34.86
N LEU A 298 -13.19 6.49 35.44
CA LEU A 298 -13.68 5.96 36.70
C LEU A 298 -13.43 6.93 37.89
N GLY A 299 -12.28 7.58 37.87
CA GLY A 299 -11.98 8.67 38.81
C GLY A 299 -12.98 9.83 38.67
N VAL A 300 -13.22 10.28 37.45
CA VAL A 300 -14.20 11.35 37.13
C VAL A 300 -15.63 10.96 37.54
N TYR A 301 -16.02 9.72 37.23
CA TYR A 301 -17.35 9.23 37.64
C TYR A 301 -17.56 9.37 39.16
N ASN A 302 -16.61 8.88 39.97
CA ASN A 302 -16.71 8.98 41.42
C ASN A 302 -16.63 10.43 41.88
N TYR A 303 -15.80 11.27 41.28
CA TYR A 303 -15.71 12.70 41.56
C TYR A 303 -17.07 13.41 41.35
N ASN A 304 -17.71 13.13 40.21
CA ASN A 304 -19.00 13.73 39.90
C ASN A 304 -20.12 13.29 40.89
N ARG A 305 -20.12 12.01 41.27
CA ARG A 305 -21.04 11.48 42.29
C ARG A 305 -20.84 12.18 43.67
N ALA A 306 -19.58 12.43 44.04
CA ALA A 306 -19.25 13.17 45.22
C ALA A 306 -19.79 14.62 45.15
N ALA A 307 -19.50 15.31 44.04
CA ALA A 307 -19.96 16.69 43.81
C ALA A 307 -21.50 16.79 43.85
N ASP A 308 -22.19 15.84 43.22
CA ASP A 308 -23.66 15.77 43.27
C ASP A 308 -24.19 15.59 44.68
N SER A 309 -23.55 14.74 45.52
CA SER A 309 -23.94 14.51 46.89
C SER A 309 -23.79 15.78 47.73
N TYR A 310 -22.66 16.48 47.62
CA TYR A 310 -22.45 17.76 48.30
C TYR A 310 -23.40 18.84 47.79
N THR A 311 -23.69 18.89 46.51
CA THR A 311 -24.66 19.83 45.93
C THR A 311 -26.05 19.58 46.44
N LYS A 312 -26.46 18.32 46.60
CA LYS A 312 -27.76 17.97 47.22
C LYS A 312 -27.81 18.45 48.67
N ALA A 313 -26.78 18.20 49.48
CA ALA A 313 -26.72 18.65 50.85
C ALA A 313 -26.81 20.19 50.97
N SER A 314 -26.06 20.92 50.13
CA SER A 314 -25.98 22.39 50.17
C SER A 314 -27.26 23.10 49.75
N LYS A 315 -28.16 22.43 49.01
CA LYS A 315 -29.45 22.99 48.55
C LYS A 315 -30.62 22.70 49.51
N MET A 316 -30.40 21.98 50.62
CA MET A 316 -31.42 21.62 51.58
C MET A 316 -31.73 22.81 52.49
N ASP A 317 -33.01 22.96 52.86
CA ASP A 317 -33.38 23.79 53.98
C ASP A 317 -32.85 23.22 55.32
N LEU A 318 -32.81 24.05 56.37
CA LEU A 318 -32.18 23.65 57.62
C LEU A 318 -32.80 22.36 58.21
N LYS A 319 -34.13 22.22 58.18
CA LYS A 319 -34.83 21.05 58.75
C LYS A 319 -34.47 19.77 57.95
N THR A 320 -34.48 19.82 56.63
CA THR A 320 -34.12 18.71 55.74
C THR A 320 -32.63 18.38 55.87
N TYR A 321 -31.79 19.42 56.02
CA TYR A 321 -30.35 19.18 56.23
C TYR A 321 -30.08 18.47 57.57
N GLN A 322 -30.74 18.87 58.64
CA GLN A 322 -30.62 18.19 59.95
C GLN A 322 -31.06 16.72 59.88
N ALA A 323 -32.05 16.39 59.03
CA ALA A 323 -32.57 15.04 58.91
C ALA A 323 -31.68 14.14 58.00
N SER A 324 -31.12 14.68 56.92
CA SER A 324 -30.45 13.88 55.89
C SER A 324 -29.16 14.50 55.30
N GLY A 325 -28.89 15.79 55.52
CA GLY A 325 -27.74 16.49 54.91
C GLY A 325 -26.41 15.87 55.25
N LYS A 326 -26.16 15.51 56.52
CA LYS A 326 -24.94 14.80 56.96
C LYS A 326 -24.71 13.47 56.26
N LYS A 327 -25.80 12.77 55.90
CA LYS A 327 -25.69 11.52 55.14
C LYS A 327 -25.17 11.79 53.71
N PHE A 328 -25.69 12.80 53.02
CA PHE A 328 -25.23 13.19 51.71
C PHE A 328 -23.78 13.66 51.72
N GLU A 329 -23.34 14.39 52.74
CA GLU A 329 -21.92 14.77 52.91
C GLU A 329 -21.03 13.55 53.13
N ALA A 330 -21.45 12.59 53.97
CA ALA A 330 -20.73 11.34 54.18
C ALA A 330 -20.64 10.50 52.90
N ASP A 331 -21.74 10.41 52.14
CA ASP A 331 -21.75 9.75 50.83
C ASP A 331 -20.81 10.45 49.84
N GLY A 332 -20.82 11.80 49.82
CA GLY A 332 -19.89 12.58 48.99
C GLY A 332 -18.43 12.34 49.35
N LYS A 333 -18.09 12.31 50.65
CA LYS A 333 -16.75 11.97 51.11
C LYS A 333 -16.32 10.57 50.64
N LYS A 334 -17.20 9.57 50.82
CA LYS A 334 -16.96 8.19 50.36
C LYS A 334 -16.68 8.12 48.87
N TYR A 335 -17.41 8.86 48.03
CA TYR A 335 -17.16 8.91 46.59
C TYR A 335 -15.84 9.62 46.25
N PHE A 336 -15.46 10.70 46.97
CA PHE A 336 -14.13 11.28 46.78
C PHE A 336 -13.03 10.28 47.14
N GLU A 337 -13.14 9.57 48.28
CA GLU A 337 -12.20 8.51 48.66
C GLU A 337 -12.12 7.41 47.57
N ALA A 338 -13.24 7.00 47.01
CA ALA A 338 -13.30 6.01 45.91
C ALA A 338 -12.68 6.51 44.60
N SER A 339 -12.59 7.82 44.38
CA SER A 339 -11.96 8.37 43.16
C SER A 339 -10.44 8.36 43.23
N VAL A 340 -9.86 8.39 44.46
CA VAL A 340 -8.40 8.51 44.66
C VAL A 340 -7.63 7.42 43.94
N PRO A 341 -7.86 6.10 44.15
CA PRO A 341 -7.03 5.06 43.56
C PRO A 341 -7.04 5.09 42.00
N TYR A 342 -8.15 5.50 41.44
CA TYR A 342 -8.26 5.60 39.97
C TYR A 342 -7.44 6.77 39.41
N PHE A 343 -7.53 7.95 40.03
CA PHE A 343 -6.72 9.09 39.62
C PHE A 343 -5.21 8.89 39.94
N GLU A 344 -4.87 8.28 41.07
CA GLU A 344 -3.48 7.94 41.39
C GLU A 344 -2.90 6.99 40.34
N LYS A 345 -3.67 5.97 39.92
CA LYS A 345 -3.25 5.05 38.84
C LYS A 345 -3.14 5.76 37.50
N ALA A 346 -4.09 6.59 37.12
CA ALA A 346 -3.99 7.40 35.92
C ALA A 346 -2.75 8.31 35.94
N LEU A 347 -2.45 8.96 37.07
CA LEU A 347 -1.26 9.80 37.22
C LEU A 347 0.03 9.01 37.18
N GLN A 348 0.03 7.77 37.68
CA GLN A 348 1.17 6.85 37.51
C GLN A 348 1.44 6.52 36.06
N LEU A 349 0.39 6.32 35.25
CA LEU A 349 0.49 5.99 33.83
C LEU A 349 0.90 7.19 32.98
N GLN A 350 0.35 8.36 33.30
CA GLN A 350 0.67 9.63 32.62
C GLN A 350 0.99 10.73 33.67
N PRO A 351 2.26 10.81 34.11
CA PRO A 351 2.64 11.68 35.25
C PRO A 351 2.44 13.19 35.00
N GLU A 352 2.33 13.61 33.75
CA GLU A 352 2.18 15.02 33.37
C GLU A 352 0.79 15.36 32.85
N ASP A 353 -0.15 14.40 32.90
CA ASP A 353 -1.53 14.70 32.48
C ASP A 353 -2.17 15.75 33.38
N ARG A 354 -2.41 16.92 32.79
CA ARG A 354 -2.92 18.10 33.51
C ARG A 354 -4.31 17.84 34.10
N ASN A 355 -5.15 17.13 33.38
CA ASN A 355 -6.54 16.87 33.82
C ASN A 355 -6.53 15.96 35.05
N THR A 356 -5.71 14.93 35.06
CA THR A 356 -5.54 14.04 36.23
C THR A 356 -4.96 14.78 37.42
N LEU A 357 -3.91 15.58 37.20
CA LEU A 357 -3.30 16.39 38.26
C LEU A 357 -4.30 17.35 38.91
N VAL A 358 -5.09 18.06 38.09
CA VAL A 358 -6.11 19.02 38.60
C VAL A 358 -7.23 18.28 39.34
N SER A 359 -7.68 17.16 38.79
CA SER A 359 -8.77 16.39 39.40
C SER A 359 -8.35 15.80 40.76
N LEU A 360 -7.20 15.15 40.81
CA LEU A 360 -6.68 14.55 42.05
C LEU A 360 -6.31 15.62 43.09
N GLN A 361 -5.74 16.75 42.67
CA GLN A 361 -5.47 17.89 43.57
C GLN A 361 -6.75 18.38 44.24
N LYS A 362 -7.85 18.54 43.48
CA LYS A 362 -9.15 18.93 44.03
C LYS A 362 -9.71 17.88 45.00
N VAL A 363 -9.58 16.58 44.66
CA VAL A 363 -10.00 15.48 45.54
C VAL A 363 -9.26 15.51 46.86
N TYR A 364 -7.93 15.62 46.83
CA TYR A 364 -7.12 15.69 48.05
C TYR A 364 -7.48 16.89 48.91
N PHE A 365 -7.69 18.06 48.29
CA PHE A 365 -8.14 19.23 49.01
C PHE A 365 -9.49 18.99 49.71
N ARG A 366 -10.48 18.39 49.03
CA ARG A 366 -11.80 18.07 49.58
C ARG A 366 -11.74 17.03 50.73
N LEU A 367 -10.75 16.13 50.67
CA LEU A 367 -10.52 15.12 51.71
C LEU A 367 -9.67 15.62 52.89
N GLY A 368 -9.19 16.87 52.87
CA GLY A 368 -8.31 17.44 53.90
C GLY A 368 -6.86 16.91 53.78
N ARG A 369 -6.49 16.29 52.69
CA ARG A 369 -5.10 15.82 52.38
C ARG A 369 -4.27 16.99 51.86
N THR A 370 -4.04 18.00 52.73
CA THR A 370 -3.46 19.30 52.33
C THR A 370 -2.07 19.15 51.71
N ALA A 371 -1.19 18.37 52.34
CA ALA A 371 0.18 18.17 51.84
C ALA A 371 0.21 17.55 50.42
N ASP A 372 -0.65 16.56 50.15
CA ASP A 372 -0.77 15.94 48.83
C ASP A 372 -1.33 16.93 47.80
N SER A 373 -2.34 17.72 48.18
CA SER A 373 -2.93 18.77 47.35
C SER A 373 -1.90 19.83 46.96
N GLU A 374 -1.08 20.30 47.92
CA GLU A 374 -0.03 21.29 47.70
C GLU A 374 1.09 20.76 46.78
N ARG A 375 1.49 19.51 46.99
CA ARG A 375 2.49 18.84 46.11
C ARG A 375 2.02 18.82 44.66
N LEU A 376 0.77 18.44 44.39
CA LEU A 376 0.23 18.44 43.01
C LEU A 376 0.08 19.84 42.44
N ASN A 377 -0.30 20.83 43.30
CA ASN A 377 -0.38 22.21 42.86
C ASN A 377 1.01 22.78 42.47
N ALA A 378 2.06 22.43 43.21
CA ALA A 378 3.43 22.80 42.87
C ALA A 378 3.82 22.20 41.49
N LYS A 379 3.50 20.93 41.27
CA LYS A 379 3.74 20.26 39.96
C LYS A 379 2.97 20.93 38.81
N LEU A 380 1.71 21.29 39.00
CA LEU A 380 0.91 22.02 38.01
C LEU A 380 1.53 23.37 37.62
N LYS A 381 2.12 24.09 38.58
CA LYS A 381 2.81 25.36 38.36
C LYS A 381 4.08 25.18 37.51
N THR A 382 4.80 24.05 37.61
CA THR A 382 5.99 23.76 36.78
C THR A 382 5.62 23.44 35.35
N LEU A 383 4.47 22.79 35.12
CA LEU A 383 3.97 22.43 33.77
C LEU A 383 3.31 23.63 33.04
N SER A 384 3.13 24.77 33.72
CA SER A 384 2.53 25.97 33.16
C SER A 384 3.55 27.03 32.72
N LYS A 385 4.84 26.73 32.92
CA LYS A 385 5.99 27.48 32.45
C LYS A 385 6.56 26.86 31.17
#